data_8296af418b187f528dff99f6ee0779a1
#
_entry.id   8296af418b187f528dff99f6ee0779a1
#
_cell.length_a   1.000
_cell.length_b   1.000
_cell.length_c   1.000
_cell.angle_alpha   90.00
_cell.angle_beta   90.00
_cell.angle_gamma   90.00
#
_symmetry.space_group_name_H-M   'P 1'
#
loop_
_entity.id
_entity.type
_entity.pdbx_description
1 polymer ?
#
loop_
_entity_poly.entity_id
_entity_poly.type
_entity_poly.pdbx_seq_one_letter_code
_entity_poly.pdbx_strand_id
1 'polypeptide(L)'
;MKANRFIPFVILPLLILFVVLATGENAAYASIHSPANETEILLPLVINGETGYSGDAIISDHTTTDLSNVPATYINKAKSDLRLSYGHTSHGSQPVSGMGYLQGLNSLFNFNTNGVIQVGVLSLKDYTPSGDLGNPDYWTWATRTRDYLNTPGNDRNVVVWSWCGEVDGATEAIINDAYLKQMAGLERDFPDVTFVYMTGHLEGTGVDGNLYQRNNQIRDYVKKNAKVLFDFADIESYDPDGSYYPNANDSCPWCQSYCDANPGFCPDPVIDCAHSHSLNCMLKGQAFWWMLARIAGWDGVPNT
;
A
#
# COMPACT_ATOMS: atom_id res chain seq x y z
N MET A 1 2.53 80.19 29.46
CA MET A 1 1.82 78.92 29.32
C MET A 1 2.54 78.08 28.25
N LYS A 2 3.34 77.10 28.70
CA LYS A 2 4.08 76.20 27.79
C LYS A 2 3.28 74.88 27.69
N ALA A 3 2.86 74.50 26.48
CA ALA A 3 2.15 73.23 26.20
C ALA A 3 3.18 72.14 26.04
N ASN A 4 3.10 71.05 26.89
CA ASN A 4 3.86 69.88 26.78
C ASN A 4 3.15 68.98 25.77
N ARG A 5 3.86 68.61 24.69
CA ARG A 5 3.43 67.54 23.76
C ARG A 5 3.98 66.20 24.26
N PHE A 6 3.11 65.29 24.63
CA PHE A 6 3.44 63.85 24.84
C PHE A 6 3.53 63.13 23.48
N ILE A 7 4.69 62.50 23.23
CA ILE A 7 4.90 61.60 22.11
C ILE A 7 4.66 60.16 22.64
N PRO A 8 3.75 59.36 22.09
CA PRO A 8 3.61 57.99 22.53
C PRO A 8 4.76 57.14 21.96
N PHE A 9 5.49 56.48 22.85
CA PHE A 9 6.44 55.41 22.48
C PHE A 9 5.67 54.17 22.00
N VAL A 10 5.84 53.84 20.72
CA VAL A 10 5.38 52.54 20.18
C VAL A 10 6.48 51.54 20.50
N ILE A 11 6.20 50.63 21.43
CA ILE A 11 7.06 49.48 21.73
C ILE A 11 6.77 48.42 20.67
N LEU A 12 7.70 48.22 19.74
CA LEU A 12 7.69 47.12 18.78
C LEU A 12 8.18 45.87 19.52
N PRO A 13 7.42 44.78 19.58
CA PRO A 13 7.89 43.57 20.22
C PRO A 13 9.04 42.96 19.42
N LEU A 14 10.16 42.75 20.10
CA LEU A 14 11.35 42.10 19.57
C LEU A 14 11.05 40.62 19.38
N LEU A 15 11.04 40.15 18.14
CA LEU A 15 10.91 38.74 17.80
C LEU A 15 12.25 38.05 18.10
N ILE A 16 12.31 37.24 19.15
CA ILE A 16 13.51 36.45 19.48
C ILE A 16 13.37 35.11 18.82
N LEU A 17 14.18 34.87 17.81
CA LEU A 17 14.29 33.56 17.15
C LEU A 17 15.33 32.70 17.90
N PHE A 18 14.88 31.67 18.58
CA PHE A 18 15.79 30.67 19.13
C PHE A 18 15.92 29.52 18.12
N VAL A 19 17.09 29.38 17.52
CA VAL A 19 17.45 28.19 16.74
C VAL A 19 18.22 27.27 17.68
N VAL A 20 17.59 26.15 18.06
CA VAL A 20 18.29 25.09 18.77
C VAL A 20 18.80 24.08 17.72
N LEU A 21 20.10 24.13 17.48
CA LEU A 21 20.76 23.08 16.67
C LEU A 21 21.02 21.88 17.58
N ALA A 22 20.19 20.86 17.45
CA ALA A 22 20.47 19.54 18.02
C ALA A 22 21.38 18.78 17.02
N THR A 23 22.60 18.48 17.44
CA THR A 23 23.49 17.57 16.71
C THR A 23 23.15 16.15 17.13
N GLY A 24 22.41 15.45 16.28
CA GLY A 24 21.97 14.07 16.48
C GLY A 24 20.72 13.85 15.64
N GLU A 25 20.80 12.90 14.75
CA GLU A 25 19.84 12.57 13.71
C GLU A 25 18.35 12.73 14.11
N ASN A 26 17.63 13.44 13.20
CA ASN A 26 16.17 13.45 13.01
C ASN A 26 15.34 14.56 13.68
N ALA A 27 14.64 15.27 12.77
CA ALA A 27 13.52 16.17 12.97
C ALA A 27 13.82 17.51 13.71
N ALA A 28 14.07 18.56 12.92
CA ALA A 28 13.96 19.93 13.40
C ALA A 28 12.49 20.37 13.39
N TYR A 29 11.95 20.74 14.56
CA TYR A 29 10.66 21.42 14.67
C TYR A 29 10.90 22.93 14.75
N ALA A 30 10.23 23.72 13.91
CA ALA A 30 10.19 25.16 14.04
C ALA A 30 8.90 25.55 14.78
N SER A 31 9.00 26.14 15.95
CA SER A 31 7.88 26.69 16.71
C SER A 31 7.79 28.21 16.47
N ILE A 32 6.64 28.67 15.98
CA ILE A 32 6.35 30.11 15.87
C ILE A 32 5.30 30.44 16.95
N HIS A 33 5.69 31.18 17.96
CA HIS A 33 4.77 31.69 18.98
C HIS A 33 4.13 33.00 18.49
N SER A 34 2.80 33.01 18.40
CA SER A 34 2.00 34.20 18.20
C SER A 34 1.36 34.64 19.54
N PRO A 35 1.47 35.88 19.98
CA PRO A 35 0.98 36.29 21.29
C PRO A 35 -0.54 36.54 21.41
N ALA A 36 -1.36 36.04 20.48
CA ALA A 36 -2.78 36.39 20.44
C ALA A 36 -3.78 35.22 20.36
N ASN A 37 -3.36 33.96 20.45
CA ASN A 37 -4.29 32.83 20.71
C ASN A 37 -3.46 31.57 21.00
N GLU A 38 -3.80 30.85 22.08
CA GLU A 38 -3.19 29.60 22.49
C GLU A 38 -3.62 28.42 21.57
N THR A 39 -3.25 28.51 20.28
CA THR A 39 -3.38 27.37 19.38
C THR A 39 -2.01 27.14 18.74
N GLU A 40 -1.29 26.18 19.28
CA GLU A 40 -0.02 25.72 18.73
C GLU A 40 -0.28 25.01 17.40
N ILE A 41 -0.04 25.69 16.27
CA ILE A 41 -0.09 25.07 14.95
C ILE A 41 1.29 24.48 14.69
N LEU A 42 1.44 23.18 14.99
CA LEU A 42 2.59 22.39 14.54
C LEU A 42 2.44 22.15 13.03
N LEU A 43 3.06 22.99 12.22
CA LEU A 43 3.26 22.70 10.81
C LEU A 43 4.36 21.63 10.71
N PRO A 44 4.09 20.46 10.12
CA PRO A 44 5.16 19.52 9.86
C PRO A 44 6.14 20.16 8.87
N LEU A 45 7.39 20.32 9.30
CA LEU A 45 8.49 20.61 8.39
C LEU A 45 8.68 19.33 7.56
N VAL A 46 8.17 19.32 6.34
CA VAL A 46 8.45 18.25 5.37
C VAL A 46 9.92 18.40 4.98
N ILE A 47 10.80 17.73 5.72
CA ILE A 47 12.12 17.39 5.20
C ILE A 47 11.85 16.28 4.19
N ASN A 48 12.12 16.52 2.92
CA ASN A 48 12.14 15.47 1.90
C ASN A 48 13.18 14.43 2.30
N GLY A 49 12.80 13.50 3.19
CA GLY A 49 13.46 12.21 3.28
C GLY A 49 12.97 11.42 2.08
N GLU A 50 13.89 10.95 1.26
CA GLU A 50 13.56 10.04 0.17
C GLU A 50 12.84 8.83 0.78
N THR A 51 11.53 8.75 0.59
CA THR A 51 10.77 7.54 0.87
C THR A 51 11.15 6.52 -0.19
N GLY A 52 11.16 5.24 0.11
CA GLY A 52 11.54 4.18 -0.86
C GLY A 52 10.77 4.25 -2.18
N TYR A 53 9.63 4.97 -2.21
CA TYR A 53 8.90 5.36 -3.42
C TYR A 53 8.61 6.86 -3.40
N SER A 54 9.12 7.61 -4.39
CA SER A 54 9.00 9.08 -4.49
C SER A 54 8.24 9.56 -5.74
N GLY A 55 7.60 8.64 -6.49
CA GLY A 55 6.84 8.94 -7.70
C GLY A 55 5.37 9.29 -7.44
N ASP A 56 4.56 9.36 -8.52
CA ASP A 56 3.11 9.46 -8.45
C ASP A 56 2.50 8.21 -7.83
N ALA A 57 1.28 8.32 -7.25
CA ALA A 57 0.60 7.17 -6.68
C ALA A 57 0.51 5.99 -7.68
N ILE A 58 0.90 4.80 -7.23
CA ILE A 58 0.69 3.55 -7.96
C ILE A 58 -0.58 2.91 -7.42
N ILE A 59 -1.60 2.77 -8.26
CA ILE A 59 -2.86 2.11 -7.91
C ILE A 59 -2.97 0.86 -8.77
N SER A 60 -2.95 -0.31 -8.13
CA SER A 60 -3.20 -1.59 -8.77
C SER A 60 -4.62 -2.03 -8.44
N ASP A 61 -5.50 -1.98 -9.42
CA ASP A 61 -6.94 -2.21 -9.34
C ASP A 61 -7.41 -3.10 -10.52
N HIS A 62 -8.73 -3.23 -10.75
CA HIS A 62 -9.28 -4.05 -11.84
C HIS A 62 -8.77 -3.63 -13.22
N THR A 63 -8.41 -2.36 -13.44
CA THR A 63 -7.89 -1.89 -14.74
C THR A 63 -6.46 -2.35 -15.01
N THR A 64 -5.80 -2.96 -14.04
CA THR A 64 -4.40 -3.40 -14.10
C THR A 64 -4.24 -4.93 -14.14
N THR A 65 -5.32 -5.62 -14.41
CA THR A 65 -5.37 -7.10 -14.46
C THR A 65 -4.97 -7.68 -15.82
N ASP A 66 -4.61 -6.85 -16.81
CA ASP A 66 -4.06 -7.27 -18.10
C ASP A 66 -2.55 -6.98 -18.17
N LEU A 67 -1.74 -8.04 -18.26
CA LEU A 67 -0.28 -7.95 -18.37
C LEU A 67 0.25 -7.84 -19.80
N SER A 68 -0.62 -7.89 -20.83
CA SER A 68 -0.21 -7.87 -22.25
C SER A 68 0.58 -6.62 -22.62
N ASN A 69 0.31 -5.52 -21.93
CA ASN A 69 0.93 -4.22 -22.14
C ASN A 69 2.12 -3.94 -21.21
N VAL A 70 2.44 -4.84 -20.28
CA VAL A 70 3.58 -4.68 -19.36
C VAL A 70 4.87 -5.13 -20.03
N PRO A 71 5.88 -4.25 -20.24
CA PRO A 71 7.09 -4.65 -20.91
C PRO A 71 7.87 -5.70 -20.10
N ALA A 72 8.30 -6.78 -20.73
CA ALA A 72 9.06 -7.85 -20.10
C ALA A 72 10.34 -7.35 -19.41
N THR A 73 10.91 -6.24 -19.87
CA THR A 73 12.06 -5.57 -19.25
C THR A 73 11.78 -5.15 -17.82
N TYR A 74 10.59 -4.65 -17.52
CA TYR A 74 10.21 -4.21 -16.16
C TYR A 74 9.81 -5.37 -15.26
N ILE A 75 9.23 -6.46 -15.82
CA ILE A 75 9.06 -7.72 -15.08
C ILE A 75 10.44 -8.28 -14.67
N ASN A 76 11.40 -8.30 -15.60
CA ASN A 76 12.77 -8.75 -15.29
C ASN A 76 13.47 -7.81 -14.31
N LYS A 77 13.24 -6.49 -14.42
CA LYS A 77 13.77 -5.52 -13.48
C LYS A 77 13.18 -5.71 -12.07
N ALA A 78 11.88 -5.96 -11.97
CA ALA A 78 11.25 -6.30 -10.69
C ALA A 78 11.90 -7.53 -10.05
N LYS A 79 12.17 -8.59 -10.84
CA LYS A 79 12.84 -9.80 -10.34
C LYS A 79 14.28 -9.57 -9.89
N SER A 80 15.00 -8.61 -10.49
CA SER A 80 16.38 -8.30 -10.12
C SER A 80 16.48 -7.38 -8.90
N ASP A 81 15.59 -6.39 -8.80
CA ASP A 81 15.75 -5.27 -7.90
C ASP A 81 14.88 -5.40 -6.63
N LEU A 82 13.75 -6.11 -6.73
CA LEU A 82 12.79 -6.18 -5.65
C LEU A 82 12.93 -7.45 -4.82
N ARG A 83 12.86 -7.27 -3.50
CA ARG A 83 12.92 -8.32 -2.50
C ARG A 83 11.77 -8.11 -1.54
N LEU A 84 10.70 -8.90 -1.74
CA LEU A 84 9.44 -8.73 -1.04
C LEU A 84 9.42 -9.50 0.27
N SER A 85 8.77 -8.93 1.28
CA SER A 85 8.14 -9.67 2.37
C SER A 85 6.63 -9.44 2.34
N TYR A 86 5.86 -10.50 2.54
CA TYR A 86 4.41 -10.46 2.46
C TYR A 86 3.78 -11.13 3.69
N GLY A 87 3.26 -10.29 4.60
CA GLY A 87 2.54 -10.73 5.79
C GLY A 87 1.05 -10.92 5.48
N HIS A 88 0.55 -12.14 5.68
CA HIS A 88 -0.85 -12.47 5.42
C HIS A 88 -1.25 -13.81 6.01
N THR A 89 -2.55 -14.11 5.98
CA THR A 89 -3.13 -15.44 6.12
C THR A 89 -3.98 -15.79 4.88
N SER A 90 -5.16 -16.38 5.04
CA SER A 90 -5.91 -17.03 3.95
C SER A 90 -6.18 -16.13 2.73
N HIS A 91 -6.87 -14.98 2.88
CA HIS A 91 -7.20 -14.11 1.73
C HIS A 91 -5.94 -13.58 1.04
N GLY A 92 -4.92 -13.23 1.81
CA GLY A 92 -3.66 -12.77 1.26
C GLY A 92 -2.92 -13.80 0.41
N SER A 93 -3.25 -15.09 0.48
CA SER A 93 -2.68 -16.10 -0.42
C SER A 93 -3.18 -16.00 -1.86
N GLN A 94 -4.30 -15.31 -2.10
CA GLN A 94 -4.92 -15.24 -3.44
C GLN A 94 -4.00 -14.65 -4.51
N PRO A 95 -3.31 -13.49 -4.30
CA PRO A 95 -2.32 -12.99 -5.26
C PRO A 95 -1.20 -13.98 -5.52
N VAL A 96 -0.72 -14.68 -4.48
CA VAL A 96 0.37 -15.69 -4.60
C VAL A 96 -0.07 -16.89 -5.41
N SER A 97 -1.30 -17.39 -5.20
CA SER A 97 -1.91 -18.45 -6.02
C SER A 97 -1.99 -18.04 -7.50
N GLY A 98 -2.44 -16.82 -7.77
CA GLY A 98 -2.49 -16.26 -9.13
C GLY A 98 -1.11 -16.12 -9.77
N MET A 99 -0.12 -15.64 -9.02
CA MET A 99 1.27 -15.57 -9.48
C MET A 99 1.81 -16.97 -9.81
N GLY A 100 1.48 -17.98 -8.98
CA GLY A 100 1.86 -19.38 -9.24
C GLY A 100 1.28 -19.93 -10.54
N TYR A 101 0.02 -19.60 -10.84
CA TYR A 101 -0.59 -19.95 -12.13
C TYR A 101 0.15 -19.31 -13.30
N LEU A 102 0.43 -18.00 -13.23
CA LEU A 102 1.16 -17.27 -14.28
C LEU A 102 2.57 -17.81 -14.49
N GLN A 103 3.27 -18.19 -13.43
CA GLN A 103 4.57 -18.85 -13.48
C GLN A 103 4.50 -20.18 -14.23
N GLY A 104 3.44 -20.96 -14.03
CA GLY A 104 3.19 -22.21 -14.77
C GLY A 104 2.97 -22.01 -16.26
N LEU A 105 2.44 -20.85 -16.67
CA LEU A 105 2.21 -20.50 -18.07
C LEU A 105 3.45 -19.91 -18.75
N ASN A 106 4.23 -19.10 -18.04
CA ASN A 106 5.35 -18.38 -18.63
C ASN A 106 6.45 -18.11 -17.59
N SER A 107 7.66 -18.58 -17.86
CA SER A 107 8.85 -18.38 -17.01
C SER A 107 9.24 -16.90 -16.81
N LEU A 108 8.69 -15.99 -17.61
CA LEU A 108 8.81 -14.54 -17.36
C LEU A 108 8.35 -14.20 -15.94
N PHE A 109 7.32 -14.86 -15.43
CA PHE A 109 6.71 -14.63 -14.12
C PHE A 109 7.27 -15.53 -13.01
N ASN A 110 8.52 -16.02 -13.17
CA ASN A 110 9.14 -16.85 -12.14
C ASN A 110 9.35 -16.08 -10.83
N PHE A 111 8.90 -16.69 -9.72
CA PHE A 111 9.11 -16.24 -8.36
C PHE A 111 9.33 -17.41 -7.41
N ASN A 112 9.80 -17.14 -6.21
CA ASN A 112 9.82 -18.10 -5.11
C ASN A 112 9.16 -17.51 -3.86
N THR A 113 8.72 -18.38 -2.95
CA THR A 113 8.04 -18.01 -1.71
C THR A 113 8.93 -18.12 -0.46
N ASN A 114 10.19 -18.51 -0.62
CA ASN A 114 11.14 -18.69 0.47
C ASN A 114 12.07 -17.48 0.68
N GLY A 115 11.98 -16.46 -0.19
CA GLY A 115 12.79 -15.25 -0.12
C GLY A 115 14.23 -15.40 -0.58
N VAL A 116 14.62 -16.54 -1.18
CA VAL A 116 15.97 -16.75 -1.70
C VAL A 116 16.20 -15.91 -2.95
N ILE A 117 17.34 -15.22 -3.03
CA ILE A 117 17.73 -14.46 -4.21
C ILE A 117 18.26 -15.43 -5.26
N GLN A 118 17.65 -15.41 -6.46
CA GLN A 118 18.04 -16.21 -7.61
C GLN A 118 17.93 -15.38 -8.88
N VAL A 119 18.86 -15.55 -9.81
CA VAL A 119 18.83 -14.85 -11.10
C VAL A 119 17.57 -15.21 -11.88
N GLY A 120 16.84 -14.21 -12.33
CA GLY A 120 15.62 -14.38 -13.11
C GLY A 120 14.38 -14.84 -12.32
N VAL A 121 14.44 -14.84 -10.98
CA VAL A 121 13.36 -15.24 -10.09
C VAL A 121 13.08 -14.11 -9.10
N LEU A 122 11.83 -13.68 -8.95
CA LEU A 122 11.43 -12.71 -7.94
C LEU A 122 11.58 -13.32 -6.54
N SER A 123 12.27 -12.63 -5.66
CA SER A 123 12.43 -13.04 -4.27
C SER A 123 11.27 -12.55 -3.43
N LEU A 124 10.30 -13.40 -3.14
CA LEU A 124 9.19 -13.13 -2.23
C LEU A 124 9.33 -14.02 -0.99
N LYS A 125 9.34 -13.42 0.18
CA LYS A 125 9.27 -14.15 1.45
C LYS A 125 7.84 -14.12 1.95
N ASP A 126 7.16 -15.22 1.67
CA ASP A 126 5.74 -15.42 1.94
C ASP A 126 5.45 -15.65 3.42
N TYR A 127 4.25 -15.35 3.89
CA TYR A 127 3.85 -15.43 5.30
C TYR A 127 4.83 -14.72 6.26
N THR A 128 5.46 -13.62 5.82
CA THR A 128 6.51 -12.95 6.59
C THR A 128 6.36 -11.42 6.55
N PRO A 129 6.29 -10.74 7.71
CA PRO A 129 6.14 -11.31 9.05
C PRO A 129 4.83 -12.08 9.19
N SER A 130 4.74 -13.01 10.16
CA SER A 130 3.54 -13.85 10.32
C SER A 130 2.34 -13.06 10.84
N GLY A 131 1.13 -13.40 10.39
CA GLY A 131 -0.15 -12.83 10.79
C GLY A 131 -0.84 -12.03 9.68
N ASP A 132 -1.92 -11.33 10.04
CA ASP A 132 -2.66 -10.42 9.20
C ASP A 132 -2.60 -9.00 9.71
N LEU A 133 -3.03 -8.05 8.89
CA LEU A 133 -3.45 -6.75 9.37
C LEU A 133 -4.72 -6.94 10.24
N GLY A 134 -4.69 -6.39 11.46
CA GLY A 134 -5.83 -6.46 12.37
C GLY A 134 -5.87 -7.68 13.30
N ASN A 135 -5.00 -8.68 13.15
CA ASN A 135 -4.99 -9.89 13.96
C ASN A 135 -3.57 -10.17 14.55
N PRO A 136 -3.41 -10.35 15.88
CA PRO A 136 -4.41 -10.49 16.95
C PRO A 136 -5.06 -9.17 17.38
N ASP A 137 -4.56 -8.06 16.93
CA ASP A 137 -5.07 -6.70 17.13
C ASP A 137 -4.60 -5.81 15.97
N TYR A 138 -5.16 -4.60 15.87
CA TYR A 138 -4.85 -3.68 14.77
C TYR A 138 -3.45 -3.06 14.80
N TRP A 139 -2.62 -3.32 15.83
CA TRP A 139 -1.33 -2.65 16.04
C TRP A 139 -0.12 -3.59 15.89
N THR A 140 -0.29 -4.86 16.22
CA THR A 140 0.81 -5.85 16.33
C THR A 140 1.59 -6.01 15.02
N TRP A 141 0.93 -5.92 13.87
CA TRP A 141 1.57 -6.04 12.55
C TRP A 141 2.70 -5.02 12.34
N ALA A 142 2.50 -3.78 12.80
CA ALA A 142 3.50 -2.71 12.65
C ALA A 142 4.74 -2.98 13.50
N THR A 143 4.56 -3.49 14.72
CA THR A 143 5.68 -3.93 15.60
C THR A 143 6.43 -5.09 14.96
N ARG A 144 5.72 -6.12 14.49
CA ARG A 144 6.33 -7.26 13.78
C ARG A 144 7.12 -6.83 12.55
N THR A 145 6.62 -5.84 11.82
CA THR A 145 7.32 -5.29 10.65
C THR A 145 8.63 -4.61 11.07
N ARG A 146 8.62 -3.76 12.11
CA ARG A 146 9.84 -3.13 12.63
C ARG A 146 10.87 -4.13 13.09
N ASP A 147 10.43 -5.11 13.88
CA ASP A 147 11.32 -6.16 14.42
C ASP A 147 11.94 -6.96 13.29
N TYR A 148 11.12 -7.31 12.27
CA TYR A 148 11.58 -8.04 11.11
C TYR A 148 12.60 -7.26 10.28
N LEU A 149 12.30 -5.99 9.93
CA LEU A 149 13.20 -5.16 9.13
C LEU A 149 14.50 -4.83 9.87
N ASN A 150 14.49 -4.73 11.20
CA ASN A 150 15.67 -4.54 12.03
C ASN A 150 16.49 -5.83 12.25
N THR A 151 16.04 -6.98 11.76
CA THR A 151 16.81 -8.22 11.87
C THR A 151 18.14 -8.08 11.10
N PRO A 152 19.30 -8.38 11.72
CA PRO A 152 20.58 -8.28 11.05
C PRO A 152 20.64 -9.08 9.74
N GLY A 153 21.06 -8.42 8.65
CA GLY A 153 21.13 -9.03 7.33
C GLY A 153 19.78 -9.06 6.58
N ASN A 154 18.74 -8.40 7.09
CA ASN A 154 17.50 -8.20 6.35
C ASN A 154 17.79 -7.37 5.09
N ASP A 155 17.29 -7.82 3.95
CA ASP A 155 17.52 -7.21 2.65
C ASP A 155 16.21 -6.89 1.92
N ARG A 156 15.07 -6.96 2.63
CA ARG A 156 13.75 -6.68 2.04
C ARG A 156 13.58 -5.20 1.77
N ASN A 157 13.22 -4.85 0.53
CA ASN A 157 12.99 -3.48 0.08
C ASN A 157 11.55 -3.23 -0.37
N VAL A 158 10.68 -4.24 -0.30
CA VAL A 158 9.22 -4.10 -0.48
C VAL A 158 8.51 -4.87 0.61
N VAL A 159 7.59 -4.21 1.30
CA VAL A 159 6.76 -4.82 2.36
C VAL A 159 5.30 -4.72 1.96
N VAL A 160 4.62 -5.86 1.96
CA VAL A 160 3.18 -5.99 1.71
C VAL A 160 2.52 -6.64 2.91
N TRP A 161 1.36 -6.16 3.30
CA TRP A 161 0.51 -6.78 4.30
C TRP A 161 -0.93 -6.87 3.78
N SER A 162 -1.56 -8.02 4.00
CA SER A 162 -2.97 -8.23 3.66
C SER A 162 -3.85 -8.21 4.88
N TRP A 163 -5.08 -7.72 4.69
CA TRP A 163 -6.18 -7.92 5.60
C TRP A 163 -6.80 -9.32 5.43
N CYS A 164 -7.39 -9.86 6.51
CA CYS A 164 -8.36 -10.94 6.40
C CYS A 164 -9.79 -10.34 6.46
N GLY A 165 -10.47 -10.25 7.55
CA GLY A 165 -11.82 -9.68 7.61
C GLY A 165 -11.94 -8.41 8.46
N GLU A 166 -10.83 -7.89 8.98
CA GLU A 166 -10.86 -6.90 10.08
C GLU A 166 -11.25 -5.49 9.64
N VAL A 167 -11.19 -5.17 8.33
CA VAL A 167 -11.54 -3.83 7.82
C VAL A 167 -13.02 -3.54 8.00
N ASP A 168 -13.90 -4.53 7.84
CA ASP A 168 -15.36 -4.35 8.01
C ASP A 168 -15.73 -3.95 9.45
N GLY A 169 -15.03 -4.51 10.44
CA GLY A 169 -15.19 -4.15 11.85
C GLY A 169 -14.45 -2.91 12.31
N ALA A 170 -13.57 -2.32 11.48
CA ALA A 170 -12.76 -1.18 11.88
C ALA A 170 -13.55 0.14 11.84
N THR A 171 -13.28 1.02 12.81
CA THR A 171 -13.75 2.41 12.76
C THR A 171 -12.83 3.26 11.90
N GLU A 172 -13.29 4.46 11.51
CA GLU A 172 -12.43 5.46 10.84
C GLU A 172 -11.18 5.76 11.65
N ALA A 173 -11.31 5.91 12.97
CA ALA A 173 -10.19 6.16 13.88
C ALA A 173 -9.19 4.98 13.90
N ILE A 174 -9.66 3.75 13.90
CA ILE A 174 -8.81 2.55 13.85
C ILE A 174 -8.00 2.54 12.55
N ILE A 175 -8.63 2.72 11.38
CA ILE A 175 -7.91 2.77 10.11
C ILE A 175 -6.89 3.90 10.11
N ASN A 176 -7.25 5.08 10.59
CA ASN A 176 -6.33 6.21 10.65
C ASN A 176 -5.15 5.95 11.57
N ASP A 177 -5.39 5.51 12.81
CA ASP A 177 -4.36 5.45 13.85
C ASP A 177 -3.54 4.16 13.82
N ALA A 178 -4.21 3.03 13.61
CA ALA A 178 -3.58 1.70 13.67
C ALA A 178 -3.07 1.20 12.32
N TYR A 179 -3.51 1.80 11.20
CA TYR A 179 -3.03 1.43 9.88
C TYR A 179 -2.30 2.58 9.17
N LEU A 180 -2.99 3.67 8.78
CA LEU A 180 -2.39 4.71 7.95
C LEU A 180 -1.22 5.43 8.64
N LYS A 181 -1.35 5.80 9.91
CA LYS A 181 -0.27 6.41 10.68
C LYS A 181 0.89 5.43 10.94
N GLN A 182 0.59 4.13 11.14
CA GLN A 182 1.64 3.13 11.32
C GLN A 182 2.42 2.92 10.03
N MET A 183 1.75 2.84 8.87
CA MET A 183 2.40 2.78 7.56
C MET A 183 3.30 4.00 7.34
N ALA A 184 2.79 5.22 7.55
CA ALA A 184 3.59 6.45 7.44
C ALA A 184 4.78 6.48 8.42
N GLY A 185 4.62 5.88 9.60
CA GLY A 185 5.71 5.69 10.55
C GLY A 185 6.79 4.74 10.04
N LEU A 186 6.38 3.60 9.47
CA LEU A 186 7.30 2.62 8.88
C LEU A 186 8.06 3.19 7.68
N GLU A 187 7.38 3.93 6.78
CA GLU A 187 8.02 4.62 5.65
C GLU A 187 9.10 5.61 6.11
N ARG A 188 8.85 6.34 7.19
CA ARG A 188 9.82 7.27 7.76
C ARG A 188 11.00 6.55 8.44
N ASP A 189 10.71 5.42 9.14
CA ASP A 189 11.72 4.66 9.87
C ASP A 189 12.61 3.83 8.93
N PHE A 190 12.09 3.45 7.74
CA PHE A 190 12.77 2.64 6.72
C PHE A 190 12.62 3.28 5.32
N PRO A 191 13.32 4.38 5.04
CA PRO A 191 13.15 5.17 3.82
C PRO A 191 13.52 4.42 2.53
N ASP A 192 14.34 3.39 2.61
CA ASP A 192 14.75 2.56 1.48
C ASP A 192 13.77 1.41 1.19
N VAL A 193 12.67 1.31 1.96
CA VAL A 193 11.66 0.25 1.82
C VAL A 193 10.38 0.83 1.24
N THR A 194 9.88 0.22 0.18
CA THR A 194 8.56 0.53 -0.37
C THR A 194 7.48 -0.24 0.40
N PHE A 195 6.52 0.47 0.97
CA PHE A 195 5.38 -0.12 1.65
C PHE A 195 4.14 -0.10 0.75
N VAL A 196 3.50 -1.26 0.58
CA VAL A 196 2.29 -1.41 -0.22
C VAL A 196 1.07 -1.38 0.70
N TYR A 197 0.21 -0.40 0.49
CA TYR A 197 -1.10 -0.32 1.14
C TYR A 197 -2.05 -1.32 0.47
N MET A 198 -3.02 -1.83 1.23
CA MET A 198 -4.01 -2.77 0.73
C MET A 198 -5.40 -2.46 1.28
N THR A 199 -6.43 -2.59 0.45
CA THR A 199 -7.84 -2.60 0.89
C THR A 199 -8.22 -3.99 1.43
N GLY A 200 -9.25 -4.05 2.30
CA GLY A 200 -9.84 -5.32 2.72
C GLY A 200 -10.64 -5.96 1.58
N HIS A 201 -10.78 -7.29 1.61
CA HIS A 201 -11.61 -8.04 0.66
C HIS A 201 -13.11 -7.71 0.79
N LEU A 202 -13.91 -8.04 -0.23
CA LEU A 202 -15.35 -7.83 -0.21
C LEU A 202 -16.09 -8.83 0.67
N GLU A 203 -17.15 -8.36 1.35
CA GLU A 203 -18.04 -9.17 2.20
C GLU A 203 -19.53 -9.05 1.83
N GLY A 204 -19.83 -8.53 0.65
CA GLY A 204 -21.21 -8.40 0.18
C GLY A 204 -22.02 -7.30 0.87
N THR A 205 -21.37 -6.38 1.60
CA THR A 205 -22.05 -5.32 2.36
C THR A 205 -22.46 -4.11 1.51
N GLY A 206 -22.05 -4.09 0.23
CA GLY A 206 -22.40 -3.03 -0.72
C GLY A 206 -21.73 -1.70 -0.43
N VAL A 207 -22.11 -0.68 -1.22
CA VAL A 207 -21.50 0.67 -1.16
C VAL A 207 -21.86 1.46 0.10
N ASP A 208 -22.92 1.09 0.79
CA ASP A 208 -23.35 1.73 2.05
C ASP A 208 -22.69 1.08 3.29
N GLY A 209 -21.99 -0.05 3.10
CA GLY A 209 -21.35 -0.79 4.17
C GLY A 209 -20.12 -0.08 4.77
N ASN A 210 -19.80 -0.41 6.03
CA ASN A 210 -18.60 0.13 6.70
C ASN A 210 -17.32 -0.24 5.94
N LEU A 211 -17.21 -1.48 5.45
CA LEU A 211 -16.09 -1.95 4.64
C LEU A 211 -15.77 -1.01 3.45
N TYR A 212 -16.81 -0.66 2.68
CA TYR A 212 -16.66 0.25 1.54
C TYR A 212 -16.12 1.62 1.96
N GLN A 213 -16.63 2.17 3.06
CA GLN A 213 -16.18 3.46 3.58
C GLN A 213 -14.73 3.39 4.06
N ARG A 214 -14.34 2.31 4.75
CA ARG A 214 -12.96 2.13 5.24
C ARG A 214 -11.98 1.89 4.08
N ASN A 215 -12.37 1.11 3.08
CA ASN A 215 -11.58 0.93 1.87
C ASN A 215 -11.39 2.26 1.12
N ASN A 216 -12.42 3.11 1.03
CA ASN A 216 -12.29 4.44 0.42
C ASN A 216 -11.38 5.36 1.25
N GLN A 217 -11.41 5.27 2.57
CA GLN A 217 -10.48 6.01 3.43
C GLN A 217 -9.01 5.65 3.12
N ILE A 218 -8.71 4.36 2.87
CA ILE A 218 -7.39 3.88 2.45
C ILE A 218 -7.04 4.43 1.06
N ARG A 219 -7.95 4.31 0.08
CA ARG A 219 -7.77 4.81 -1.29
C ARG A 219 -7.47 6.30 -1.35
N ASP A 220 -8.25 7.09 -0.60
CA ASP A 220 -8.10 8.55 -0.56
C ASP A 220 -6.76 8.95 0.06
N TYR A 221 -6.35 8.26 1.14
CA TYR A 221 -5.04 8.49 1.75
C TYR A 221 -3.90 8.20 0.78
N VAL A 222 -3.94 7.05 0.10
CA VAL A 222 -2.91 6.64 -0.87
C VAL A 222 -2.80 7.63 -2.02
N LYS A 223 -3.93 8.02 -2.62
CA LYS A 223 -3.97 9.02 -3.72
C LYS A 223 -3.42 10.36 -3.27
N LYS A 224 -3.85 10.85 -2.10
CA LYS A 224 -3.44 12.14 -1.55
C LYS A 224 -1.94 12.21 -1.23
N ASN A 225 -1.34 11.09 -0.82
CA ASN A 225 0.04 11.04 -0.34
C ASN A 225 1.00 10.35 -1.32
N ALA A 226 0.57 10.10 -2.57
CA ALA A 226 1.36 9.49 -3.62
C ALA A 226 2.00 8.16 -3.19
N LYS A 227 1.19 7.22 -2.66
CA LYS A 227 1.65 5.92 -2.17
C LYS A 227 1.35 4.79 -3.15
N VAL A 228 1.73 3.57 -2.79
CA VAL A 228 1.46 2.35 -3.56
C VAL A 228 0.27 1.62 -2.94
N LEU A 229 -0.76 1.33 -3.74
CA LEU A 229 -1.96 0.59 -3.35
C LEU A 229 -2.11 -0.68 -4.18
N PHE A 230 -2.33 -1.80 -3.51
CA PHE A 230 -2.96 -2.98 -4.10
C PHE A 230 -4.43 -2.99 -3.69
N ASP A 231 -5.31 -2.63 -4.62
CA ASP A 231 -6.74 -2.47 -4.33
C ASP A 231 -7.50 -3.79 -4.47
N PHE A 232 -7.35 -4.63 -3.45
CA PHE A 232 -7.88 -5.97 -3.39
C PHE A 232 -9.41 -6.00 -3.60
N ALA A 233 -10.15 -5.11 -2.91
CA ALA A 233 -11.60 -5.00 -3.04
C ALA A 233 -12.05 -4.53 -4.42
N ASP A 234 -11.30 -3.67 -5.08
CA ASP A 234 -11.65 -3.18 -6.40
C ASP A 234 -11.54 -4.31 -7.44
N ILE A 235 -10.45 -5.09 -7.41
CA ILE A 235 -10.28 -6.25 -8.29
C ILE A 235 -11.42 -7.27 -8.13
N GLU A 236 -11.97 -7.43 -6.93
CA GLU A 236 -13.13 -8.30 -6.68
C GLU A 236 -14.46 -7.73 -7.18
N SER A 237 -14.51 -6.41 -7.37
CA SER A 237 -15.74 -5.68 -7.70
C SER A 237 -16.05 -5.64 -9.20
N TYR A 238 -15.10 -5.97 -10.05
CA TYR A 238 -15.24 -5.81 -11.50
C TYR A 238 -14.85 -7.09 -12.25
N ASP A 239 -15.62 -7.42 -13.29
CA ASP A 239 -15.18 -8.42 -14.24
C ASP A 239 -14.17 -7.82 -15.25
N PRO A 240 -13.45 -8.65 -16.02
CA PRO A 240 -12.48 -8.17 -17.01
C PRO A 240 -13.04 -7.28 -18.11
N ASP A 241 -14.35 -7.27 -18.34
CA ASP A 241 -15.03 -6.38 -19.29
C ASP A 241 -15.41 -5.03 -18.66
N GLY A 242 -15.13 -4.84 -17.36
CA GLY A 242 -15.38 -3.61 -16.62
C GLY A 242 -16.80 -3.51 -16.05
N SER A 243 -17.57 -4.60 -16.00
CA SER A 243 -18.88 -4.60 -15.35
C SER A 243 -18.70 -4.56 -13.83
N TYR A 244 -19.41 -3.65 -13.17
CA TYR A 244 -19.31 -3.42 -11.73
C TYR A 244 -20.32 -4.24 -10.93
N TYR A 245 -19.88 -4.93 -9.90
CA TYR A 245 -20.66 -5.76 -9.00
C TYR A 245 -20.63 -5.23 -7.55
N PRO A 246 -21.40 -4.19 -7.22
CA PRO A 246 -21.31 -3.49 -5.94
C PRO A 246 -21.62 -4.35 -4.71
N ASN A 247 -22.34 -5.46 -4.89
CA ASN A 247 -22.72 -6.39 -3.83
C ASN A 247 -21.93 -7.72 -3.91
N ALA A 248 -20.83 -7.75 -4.65
CA ALA A 248 -19.97 -8.94 -4.67
C ALA A 248 -19.34 -9.17 -3.28
N ASN A 249 -18.93 -10.40 -3.05
CA ASN A 249 -18.17 -10.81 -1.88
C ASN A 249 -16.90 -11.56 -2.34
N ASP A 250 -16.10 -12.00 -1.39
CA ASP A 250 -14.83 -12.69 -1.59
C ASP A 250 -14.95 -13.98 -2.43
N SER A 251 -16.12 -14.64 -2.45
CA SER A 251 -16.33 -15.86 -3.25
C SER A 251 -16.35 -15.61 -4.77
N CYS A 252 -16.37 -14.35 -5.21
CA CYS A 252 -16.50 -13.96 -6.61
C CYS A 252 -17.74 -14.52 -7.30
N PRO A 253 -18.97 -14.11 -6.92
CA PRO A 253 -20.20 -14.70 -7.43
C PRO A 253 -20.41 -14.50 -8.95
N TRP A 254 -19.73 -13.55 -9.57
CA TRP A 254 -19.76 -13.30 -11.01
C TRP A 254 -18.74 -14.12 -11.82
N CYS A 255 -17.70 -14.64 -11.18
CA CYS A 255 -16.58 -15.32 -11.86
C CYS A 255 -17.02 -16.50 -12.71
N GLN A 256 -17.85 -17.41 -12.19
CA GLN A 256 -18.28 -18.60 -12.94
C GLN A 256 -19.04 -18.21 -14.21
N SER A 257 -19.98 -17.26 -14.09
CA SER A 257 -20.76 -16.78 -15.26
C SER A 257 -19.87 -16.13 -16.31
N TYR A 258 -18.84 -15.40 -15.87
CA TYR A 258 -17.86 -14.81 -16.77
C TYR A 258 -17.06 -15.89 -17.50
N CYS A 259 -16.59 -16.93 -16.80
CA CYS A 259 -15.85 -18.04 -17.39
C CYS A 259 -16.68 -18.83 -18.41
N ASP A 260 -17.97 -19.07 -18.10
CA ASP A 260 -18.89 -19.76 -19.01
C ASP A 260 -19.13 -18.96 -20.31
N ALA A 261 -19.18 -17.63 -20.20
CA ALA A 261 -19.34 -16.73 -21.34
C ALA A 261 -18.04 -16.54 -22.16
N ASN A 262 -16.87 -16.76 -21.55
CA ASN A 262 -15.55 -16.52 -22.12
C ASN A 262 -14.67 -17.78 -22.10
N PRO A 263 -15.00 -18.84 -22.89
CA PRO A 263 -14.24 -20.09 -22.91
C PRO A 263 -12.75 -19.86 -23.21
N GLY A 264 -11.87 -20.40 -22.37
CA GLY A 264 -10.42 -20.29 -22.51
C GLY A 264 -9.79 -19.06 -21.88
N PHE A 265 -10.57 -18.17 -21.25
CA PHE A 265 -10.04 -17.04 -20.50
C PHE A 265 -9.64 -17.44 -19.06
N CYS A 266 -10.45 -18.26 -18.43
CA CYS A 266 -10.24 -18.64 -17.03
C CYS A 266 -9.13 -19.67 -16.86
N PRO A 267 -8.55 -19.80 -15.65
CA PRO A 267 -7.51 -20.78 -15.37
C PRO A 267 -7.92 -22.22 -15.69
N ASP A 268 -7.10 -22.87 -16.52
CA ASP A 268 -7.19 -24.30 -16.83
C ASP A 268 -5.76 -24.89 -16.74
N PRO A 269 -5.49 -25.81 -15.82
CA PRO A 269 -6.41 -26.34 -14.80
C PRO A 269 -6.83 -25.28 -13.77
N VAL A 270 -7.98 -25.52 -13.15
CA VAL A 270 -8.48 -24.72 -12.01
C VAL A 270 -7.43 -24.70 -10.90
N ILE A 271 -7.13 -23.52 -10.37
CA ILE A 271 -6.19 -23.34 -9.26
C ILE A 271 -6.92 -23.20 -7.92
N ASP A 272 -6.26 -23.61 -6.84
CA ASP A 272 -6.75 -23.34 -5.49
C ASP A 272 -6.68 -21.85 -5.18
N CYS A 273 -7.81 -21.27 -4.79
CA CYS A 273 -7.98 -19.87 -4.51
C CYS A 273 -8.73 -19.73 -3.19
N ALA A 274 -8.04 -19.43 -2.10
CA ALA A 274 -8.62 -19.38 -0.77
C ALA A 274 -9.84 -18.45 -0.73
N HIS A 275 -10.98 -18.97 -0.31
CA HIS A 275 -12.28 -18.29 -0.20
C HIS A 275 -12.87 -17.78 -1.53
N SER A 276 -12.23 -18.01 -2.68
CA SER A 276 -12.64 -17.40 -3.93
C SER A 276 -12.58 -18.34 -5.13
N HIS A 277 -12.98 -17.83 -6.28
CA HIS A 277 -12.88 -18.51 -7.57
C HIS A 277 -11.48 -18.37 -8.17
N SER A 278 -11.01 -19.38 -8.92
CA SER A 278 -9.67 -19.38 -9.55
C SER A 278 -9.41 -18.17 -10.47
N LEU A 279 -10.43 -17.66 -11.17
CA LEU A 279 -10.33 -16.45 -11.97
C LEU A 279 -9.92 -15.25 -11.12
N ASN A 280 -10.51 -15.08 -9.95
CA ASN A 280 -10.20 -13.97 -9.04
C ASN A 280 -8.74 -14.00 -8.57
N CYS A 281 -8.19 -15.19 -8.26
CA CYS A 281 -6.78 -15.34 -7.96
C CYS A 281 -5.88 -14.98 -9.16
N MET A 282 -6.25 -15.42 -10.37
CA MET A 282 -5.49 -15.08 -11.58
C MET A 282 -5.43 -13.56 -11.78
N LEU A 283 -6.57 -12.86 -11.69
CA LEU A 283 -6.63 -11.40 -11.84
C LEU A 283 -5.77 -10.68 -10.80
N LYS A 284 -5.80 -11.15 -9.55
CA LYS A 284 -4.95 -10.59 -8.48
C LYS A 284 -3.46 -10.87 -8.72
N GLY A 285 -3.10 -12.04 -9.21
CA GLY A 285 -1.72 -12.33 -9.60
C GLY A 285 -1.22 -11.43 -10.73
N GLN A 286 -2.08 -11.15 -11.72
CA GLN A 286 -1.78 -10.21 -12.82
C GLN A 286 -1.59 -8.79 -12.29
N ALA A 287 -2.55 -8.28 -11.50
CA ALA A 287 -2.47 -6.96 -10.88
C ALA A 287 -1.23 -6.82 -9.98
N PHE A 288 -0.84 -7.88 -9.27
CA PHE A 288 0.34 -7.88 -8.41
C PHE A 288 1.63 -7.74 -9.25
N TRP A 289 1.78 -8.47 -10.35
CA TRP A 289 2.89 -8.32 -11.26
C TRP A 289 2.93 -6.94 -11.94
N TRP A 290 1.76 -6.40 -12.31
CA TRP A 290 1.66 -5.05 -12.83
C TRP A 290 2.20 -4.02 -11.82
N MET A 291 1.77 -4.11 -10.56
CA MET A 291 2.24 -3.25 -9.48
C MET A 291 3.75 -3.35 -9.29
N LEU A 292 4.31 -4.56 -9.31
CA LEU A 292 5.75 -4.76 -9.18
C LEU A 292 6.54 -4.14 -10.35
N ALA A 293 6.03 -4.21 -11.56
CA ALA A 293 6.63 -3.54 -12.71
C ALA A 293 6.66 -2.01 -12.54
N ARG A 294 5.57 -1.43 -11.99
CA ARG A 294 5.49 -0.01 -11.64
C ARG A 294 6.50 0.38 -10.56
N ILE A 295 6.59 -0.37 -9.49
CA ILE A 295 7.59 -0.16 -8.43
C ILE A 295 9.01 -0.27 -8.98
N ALA A 296 9.25 -1.15 -9.96
CA ALA A 296 10.53 -1.29 -10.64
C ALA A 296 10.84 -0.16 -11.66
N GLY A 297 9.94 0.83 -11.79
CA GLY A 297 10.16 2.05 -12.57
C GLY A 297 9.48 2.10 -13.93
N TRP A 298 8.55 1.19 -14.23
CA TRP A 298 7.70 1.35 -15.42
C TRP A 298 6.72 2.51 -15.20
N ASP A 299 6.57 3.38 -16.17
CA ASP A 299 5.69 4.55 -16.10
C ASP A 299 4.19 4.22 -16.24
N GLY A 300 3.85 2.95 -16.56
CA GLY A 300 2.48 2.50 -16.79
C GLY A 300 1.98 2.75 -18.20
N VAL A 301 2.83 3.28 -19.10
CA VAL A 301 2.47 3.50 -20.50
C VAL A 301 2.82 2.25 -21.32
N PRO A 302 1.86 1.69 -22.10
CA PRO A 302 2.15 0.58 -23.00
C PRO A 302 3.26 0.94 -23.99
N ASN A 303 4.16 0.01 -24.28
CA ASN A 303 5.09 0.19 -25.40
C ASN A 303 4.30 0.22 -26.70
N THR A 304 4.26 1.36 -27.37
CA THR A 304 3.68 1.53 -28.71
C THR A 304 4.57 0.91 -29.79
#